data_fd7e54d20122176ee841dca687c6e936
#
_entry.id   fd7e54d20122176ee841dca687c6e936
#
_cell.length_a   1.000
_cell.length_b   1.000
_cell.length_c   1.000
_cell.angle_alpha   90.00
_cell.angle_beta   90.00
_cell.angle_gamma   90.00
#
_symmetry.space_group_name_H-M   'P 1'
#
loop_
_entity.id
_entity.type
_entity.pdbx_description
1 polymer ?
#
loop_
_entity_poly.entity_id
_entity_poly.type
_entity_poly.pdbx_seq_one_letter_code
_entity_poly.pdbx_strand_id
1 'polypeptide(L)'
;MANIKAFKGIRPRKDLVEQVVAKPFDTFYTPAAKQILENNPISFLHTIEPLIANPFEQGSREEIVFKKAKEFFDEFMEDGVLQSDPSESIYAYRTFNRGQWQQGIWCLTSIDDYLN
;
A
#
# COMPACT_ATOMS: atom_id res chain seq x y z
N MET A 1 -17.44 18.19 15.03
CA MET A 1 -16.27 18.54 14.20
C MET A 1 -15.20 17.49 14.30
N ALA A 2 -14.71 16.98 13.18
CA ALA A 2 -13.67 15.96 13.18
C ALA A 2 -12.31 16.57 13.53
N ASN A 3 -11.57 15.92 14.41
CA ASN A 3 -10.19 16.29 14.69
C ASN A 3 -9.28 15.65 13.65
N ILE A 4 -8.51 16.48 12.98
CA ILE A 4 -7.59 16.04 11.93
C ILE A 4 -6.17 16.09 12.48
N LYS A 5 -5.39 15.03 12.24
CA LYS A 5 -3.99 14.98 12.62
C LYS A 5 -3.10 14.66 11.43
N ALA A 6 -1.93 15.23 11.42
CA ALA A 6 -0.85 14.87 10.52
C ALA A 6 -0.25 13.52 10.93
N PHE A 7 0.45 12.89 10.02
CA PHE A 7 1.13 11.62 10.27
C PHE A 7 2.39 11.51 9.41
N LYS A 8 3.25 10.57 9.78
CA LYS A 8 4.44 10.28 8.98
C LYS A 8 4.07 9.22 7.95
N GLY A 9 3.91 9.63 6.70
CA GLY A 9 3.59 8.73 5.62
C GLY A 9 4.79 7.83 5.26
N ILE A 10 4.49 6.63 4.80
CA ILE A 10 5.48 5.71 4.28
C ILE A 10 5.36 5.72 2.75
N ARG A 11 6.47 6.02 2.09
CA ARG A 11 6.49 6.19 0.65
C ARG A 11 7.67 5.42 0.05
N PRO A 12 7.60 5.01 -1.23
CA PRO A 12 8.74 4.45 -1.91
C PRO A 12 9.89 5.45 -1.96
N ARG A 13 11.12 4.92 -1.89
CA ARG A 13 12.29 5.76 -2.14
C ARG A 13 12.15 6.44 -3.49
N LYS A 14 12.51 7.70 -3.56
CA LYS A 14 12.19 8.59 -4.68
C LYS A 14 12.66 8.06 -6.04
N ASP A 15 13.82 7.44 -6.08
CA ASP A 15 14.40 6.86 -7.30
C ASP A 15 13.78 5.51 -7.69
N LEU A 16 12.96 4.90 -6.82
CA LEU A 16 12.37 3.59 -7.02
C LEU A 16 10.86 3.63 -7.23
N VAL A 17 10.25 4.81 -7.22
CA VAL A 17 8.79 4.96 -7.22
C VAL A 17 8.14 4.15 -8.34
N GLU A 18 8.63 4.27 -9.57
CA GLU A 18 8.03 3.60 -10.73
C GLU A 18 8.10 2.07 -10.62
N GLN A 19 9.12 1.55 -9.94
CA GLN A 19 9.29 0.11 -9.77
C GLN A 19 8.47 -0.44 -8.62
N VAL A 20 8.23 0.37 -7.59
CA VAL A 20 7.53 -0.07 -6.37
C VAL A 20 6.02 0.01 -6.52
N VAL A 21 5.50 1.07 -7.14
CA VAL A 21 4.05 1.27 -7.21
C VAL A 21 3.37 0.13 -7.95
N ALA A 22 2.21 -0.27 -7.43
CA ALA A 22 1.39 -1.32 -8.02
C ALA A 22 0.01 -0.77 -8.30
N LYS A 23 -0.61 -1.27 -9.37
CA LYS A 23 -2.02 -0.97 -9.64
C LYS A 23 -2.90 -1.63 -8.57
N PRO A 24 -4.14 -1.15 -8.38
CA PRO A 24 -5.07 -1.82 -7.48
C PRO A 24 -5.18 -3.31 -7.82
N PHE A 25 -5.18 -4.15 -6.79
CA PHE A 25 -5.11 -5.61 -6.98
C PHE A 25 -6.29 -6.16 -7.77
N ASP A 26 -7.45 -5.53 -7.69
CA ASP A 26 -8.66 -5.94 -8.39
C ASP A 26 -8.58 -5.72 -9.91
N THR A 27 -7.61 -4.95 -10.39
CA THR A 27 -7.37 -4.75 -11.82
C THR A 27 -6.34 -5.71 -12.41
N PHE A 28 -5.72 -6.57 -11.57
CA PHE A 28 -4.74 -7.54 -12.03
C PHE A 28 -5.37 -8.89 -12.28
N TYR A 29 -5.09 -9.45 -13.44
CA TYR A 29 -5.33 -10.88 -13.70
C TYR A 29 -4.12 -11.67 -13.21
N THR A 30 -4.39 -12.87 -12.73
CA THR A 30 -3.36 -13.75 -12.18
C THR A 30 -2.09 -13.87 -13.04
N PRO A 31 -2.16 -14.04 -14.37
CA PRO A 31 -0.95 -14.12 -15.19
C PRO A 31 -0.12 -12.84 -15.18
N ALA A 32 -0.77 -11.68 -15.22
CA ALA A 32 -0.07 -10.39 -15.17
C ALA A 32 0.62 -10.18 -13.83
N ALA A 33 -0.07 -10.47 -12.74
CA ALA A 33 0.48 -10.36 -11.40
C ALA A 33 1.68 -11.27 -11.21
N LYS A 34 1.59 -12.53 -11.68
CA LYS A 34 2.68 -13.49 -11.59
C LYS A 34 3.93 -13.00 -12.34
N GLN A 35 3.73 -12.42 -13.51
CA GLN A 35 4.84 -11.90 -14.31
C GLN A 35 5.56 -10.77 -13.59
N ILE A 36 4.80 -9.85 -12.96
CA ILE A 36 5.38 -8.76 -12.18
C ILE A 36 6.16 -9.31 -10.98
N LEU A 37 5.61 -10.27 -10.26
CA LEU A 37 6.26 -10.87 -9.11
C LEU A 37 7.58 -11.55 -9.48
N GLU A 38 7.63 -12.21 -10.64
CA GLU A 38 8.83 -12.88 -11.09
C GLU A 38 9.93 -11.90 -11.57
N ASN A 39 9.54 -10.78 -12.17
CA ASN A 39 10.46 -9.87 -12.83
C ASN A 39 10.81 -8.63 -12.01
N ASN A 40 10.04 -8.32 -10.98
CA ASN A 40 10.26 -7.11 -10.20
C ASN A 40 10.24 -7.41 -8.69
N PRO A 41 11.44 -7.63 -8.10
CA PRO A 41 11.52 -8.03 -6.68
C PRO A 41 11.13 -6.92 -5.70
N ILE A 42 11.06 -5.67 -6.12
CA ILE A 42 10.70 -4.55 -5.24
C ILE A 42 9.29 -4.02 -5.48
N SER A 43 8.50 -4.67 -6.32
CA SER A 43 7.10 -4.26 -6.51
C SER A 43 6.32 -4.38 -5.21
N PHE A 44 5.54 -3.35 -4.89
CA PHE A 44 4.65 -3.38 -3.73
C PHE A 44 3.64 -4.53 -3.81
N LEU A 45 3.46 -5.11 -4.99
CA LEU A 45 2.61 -6.27 -5.18
C LEU A 45 3.03 -7.45 -4.30
N HIS A 46 4.31 -7.57 -3.94
CA HIS A 46 4.78 -8.61 -3.04
C HIS A 46 4.13 -8.53 -1.66
N THR A 47 3.74 -7.34 -1.20
CA THR A 47 3.03 -7.19 0.07
C THR A 47 1.56 -7.56 -0.03
N ILE A 48 1.01 -7.55 -1.25
CA ILE A 48 -0.40 -7.82 -1.51
C ILE A 48 -0.61 -9.26 -1.96
N GLU A 49 0.37 -9.83 -2.65
CA GLU A 49 0.29 -11.17 -3.24
C GLU A 49 -0.20 -12.24 -2.26
N PRO A 50 0.29 -12.29 -1.01
CA PRO A 50 -0.21 -13.29 -0.07
C PRO A 50 -1.72 -13.22 0.17
N LEU A 51 -2.31 -12.03 0.01
CA LEU A 51 -3.75 -11.83 0.15
C LEU A 51 -4.54 -12.35 -1.06
N ILE A 52 -3.87 -12.41 -2.22
CA ILE A 52 -4.50 -12.81 -3.50
C ILE A 52 -4.30 -14.30 -3.76
N ALA A 53 -3.11 -14.81 -3.47
CA ALA A 53 -2.68 -16.12 -3.93
C ALA A 53 -3.49 -17.29 -3.37
N ASN A 54 -4.01 -17.16 -2.16
CA ASN A 54 -4.71 -18.25 -1.47
C ASN A 54 -6.04 -17.79 -0.88
N PRO A 55 -7.00 -17.36 -1.70
CA PRO A 55 -8.23 -16.76 -1.20
C PRO A 55 -9.15 -17.70 -0.45
N PHE A 56 -8.94 -19.04 -0.56
CA PHE A 56 -9.86 -20.04 -0.03
C PHE A 56 -9.21 -21.06 0.91
N GLU A 57 -7.98 -20.84 1.37
CA GLU A 57 -7.38 -21.72 2.37
C GLU A 57 -8.12 -21.66 3.69
N GLN A 58 -8.23 -22.79 4.37
CA GLN A 58 -8.94 -22.90 5.65
C GLN A 58 -8.01 -22.77 6.85
N GLY A 59 -8.58 -22.46 8.01
CA GLY A 59 -7.88 -22.42 9.29
C GLY A 59 -7.25 -21.08 9.61
N SER A 60 -6.04 -21.09 10.13
CA SER A 60 -5.29 -19.89 10.52
C SER A 60 -4.74 -19.09 9.35
N ARG A 61 -5.39 -19.18 8.22
CA ARG A 61 -4.96 -18.55 6.98
C ARG A 61 -4.71 -17.05 7.12
N GLU A 62 -5.61 -16.35 7.81
CA GLU A 62 -5.47 -14.90 7.96
C GLU A 62 -4.17 -14.53 8.65
N GLU A 63 -3.82 -15.24 9.72
CA GLU A 63 -2.57 -15.02 10.43
C GLU A 63 -1.35 -15.26 9.53
N ILE A 64 -1.37 -16.36 8.77
CA ILE A 64 -0.27 -16.70 7.86
C ILE A 64 -0.13 -15.65 6.76
N VAL A 65 -1.25 -15.25 6.16
CA VAL A 65 -1.27 -14.30 5.05
C VAL A 65 -0.77 -12.93 5.51
N PHE A 66 -1.29 -12.44 6.62
CA PHE A 66 -0.88 -11.13 7.14
C PHE A 66 0.57 -11.15 7.63
N LYS A 67 1.02 -12.25 8.17
CA LYS A 67 2.42 -12.41 8.56
C LYS A 67 3.35 -12.31 7.37
N LYS A 68 3.04 -12.99 6.27
CA LYS A 68 3.83 -12.91 5.04
C LYS A 68 3.84 -11.51 4.45
N ALA A 69 2.68 -10.85 4.41
CA ALA A 69 2.58 -9.48 3.92
C ALA A 69 3.43 -8.54 4.78
N LYS A 70 3.38 -8.70 6.10
CA LYS A 70 4.19 -7.91 7.01
C LYS A 70 5.68 -8.16 6.83
N GLU A 71 6.08 -9.40 6.60
CA GLU A 71 7.49 -9.73 6.36
C GLU A 71 8.04 -9.00 5.13
N PHE A 72 7.29 -8.97 4.03
CA PHE A 72 7.67 -8.20 2.84
C PHE A 72 7.73 -6.70 3.13
N PHE A 73 6.75 -6.19 3.83
CA PHE A 73 6.71 -4.78 4.20
C PHE A 73 7.92 -4.40 5.06
N ASP A 74 8.22 -5.19 6.09
CA ASP A 74 9.33 -4.94 7.00
C ASP A 74 10.67 -5.02 6.25
N GLU A 75 10.82 -5.97 5.33
CA GLU A 75 12.00 -6.10 4.49
C GLU A 75 12.18 -4.88 3.60
N PHE A 76 11.11 -4.38 2.99
CA PHE A 76 11.18 -3.17 2.17
C PHE A 76 11.57 -1.95 2.99
N MET A 77 11.09 -1.86 4.22
CA MET A 77 11.49 -0.78 5.14
C MET A 77 12.96 -0.89 5.51
N GLU A 78 13.42 -2.09 5.83
CA GLU A 78 14.82 -2.34 6.21
C GLU A 78 15.77 -2.05 5.06
N ASP A 79 15.41 -2.44 3.85
CA ASP A 79 16.23 -2.23 2.66
C ASP A 79 16.16 -0.79 2.12
N GLY A 80 15.32 0.06 2.71
CA GLY A 80 15.16 1.44 2.26
C GLY A 80 14.33 1.60 0.99
N VAL A 81 13.69 0.54 0.51
CA VAL A 81 12.77 0.61 -0.62
C VAL A 81 11.54 1.45 -0.27
N LEU A 82 11.04 1.27 0.95
CA LEU A 82 10.02 2.13 1.55
C LEU A 82 10.65 2.95 2.64
N GLN A 83 10.26 4.21 2.75
CA GLN A 83 10.81 5.13 3.72
C GLN A 83 9.71 5.90 4.42
N SER A 84 9.86 6.07 5.73
CA SER A 84 8.97 6.94 6.50
C SER A 84 9.42 8.39 6.34
N ASP A 85 8.45 9.28 6.16
CA ASP A 85 8.77 10.71 6.10
C ASP A 85 9.32 11.20 7.44
N PRO A 86 10.26 12.16 7.43
CA PRO A 86 10.93 12.59 8.66
C PRO A 86 10.04 13.42 9.58
N SER A 87 8.95 13.99 9.08
CA SER A 87 8.04 14.81 9.87
C SER A 87 6.61 14.44 9.60
N GLU A 88 5.74 14.67 10.58
CA GLU A 88 4.31 14.50 10.42
C GLU A 88 3.77 15.52 9.45
N SER A 89 2.93 15.08 8.52
CA SER A 89 2.40 15.93 7.45
C SER A 89 0.98 15.52 7.10
N ILE A 90 0.27 16.41 6.42
CA ILE A 90 -0.98 16.12 5.75
C ILE A 90 -0.65 16.07 4.27
N TYR A 91 -1.11 15.02 3.59
CA TYR A 91 -0.71 14.73 2.22
C TYR A 91 -1.82 15.11 1.26
N ALA A 92 -1.47 15.86 0.21
CA ALA A 92 -2.38 16.13 -0.89
C ALA A 92 -2.19 15.05 -1.97
N TYR A 93 -3.28 14.62 -2.57
CA TYR A 93 -3.21 13.70 -3.70
C TYR A 93 -4.03 14.24 -4.86
N ARG A 94 -3.62 13.83 -6.07
CA ARG A 94 -4.33 14.14 -7.29
C ARG A 94 -4.43 12.88 -8.13
N THR A 95 -5.61 12.63 -8.67
CA THR A 95 -5.82 11.54 -9.62
C THR A 95 -6.50 12.09 -10.86
N PHE A 96 -6.14 11.54 -12.01
CA PHE A 96 -6.77 11.88 -13.29
C PHE A 96 -7.52 10.66 -13.80
N ASN A 97 -8.82 10.83 -14.01
CA ASN A 97 -9.66 9.73 -14.47
C ASN A 97 -10.79 10.29 -15.33
N ARG A 98 -11.01 9.66 -16.47
CA ARG A 98 -12.07 10.04 -17.42
C ARG A 98 -12.05 11.52 -17.80
N GLY A 99 -10.85 12.06 -18.03
CA GLY A 99 -10.68 13.44 -18.42
C GLY A 99 -10.83 14.46 -17.32
N GLN A 100 -10.94 14.01 -16.06
CA GLN A 100 -11.12 14.90 -14.90
C GLN A 100 -10.07 14.66 -13.84
N TRP A 101 -9.63 15.75 -13.21
CA TRP A 101 -8.75 15.71 -12.04
C TRP A 101 -9.58 15.65 -10.77
N GLN A 102 -9.19 14.76 -9.88
CA GLN A 102 -9.72 14.69 -8.52
C GLN A 102 -8.60 14.98 -7.54
N GLN A 103 -8.89 15.78 -6.52
CA GLN A 103 -7.93 16.15 -5.50
C GLN A 103 -8.50 15.86 -4.12
N GLY A 104 -7.62 15.49 -3.19
CA GLY A 104 -8.01 15.25 -1.83
C GLY A 104 -6.82 15.31 -0.91
N ILE A 105 -7.07 15.08 0.36
CA ILE A 105 -6.02 15.04 1.37
C ILE A 105 -6.06 13.72 2.14
N TRP A 106 -4.88 13.30 2.58
CA TRP A 106 -4.71 12.18 3.51
C TRP A 106 -4.33 12.73 4.87
N CYS A 107 -5.10 12.35 5.88
CA CYS A 107 -4.86 12.73 7.27
C CYS A 107 -5.43 11.66 8.18
N LEU A 108 -5.14 11.77 9.49
CA LEU A 108 -5.73 10.90 10.48
C LEU A 108 -6.95 11.58 11.10
N THR A 109 -7.99 10.80 11.36
CA THR A 109 -9.16 11.24 12.11
C THR A 109 -9.45 10.20 13.19
N SER A 110 -10.05 10.65 14.30
CA SER A 110 -10.45 9.73 15.36
C SER A 110 -11.61 8.86 14.88
N ILE A 111 -11.55 7.57 15.22
CA ILE A 111 -12.65 6.65 14.95
C ILE A 111 -13.93 7.11 15.68
N ASP A 112 -13.77 7.64 16.88
CA ASP A 112 -14.91 8.14 17.65
C ASP A 112 -15.62 9.29 16.93
N ASP A 113 -14.86 10.19 16.34
CA ASP A 113 -15.41 11.29 15.53
C ASP A 113 -16.15 10.78 14.30
N TYR A 114 -15.64 9.72 13.70
CA TYR A 114 -16.25 9.11 12.52
C TYR A 114 -17.55 8.38 12.83
N LEU A 115 -17.62 7.72 13.99
CA LEU A 115 -18.80 6.94 14.38
C LEU A 115 -19.94 7.80 14.96
N ASN A 116 -19.64 8.99 15.36
CA ASN A 116 -20.62 9.96 15.87
C ASN A 116 -21.07 10.89 14.76
#